data_1878c54605182165e0a98b7d6c81f220
#
_entry.id   1878c54605182165e0a98b7d6c81f220
#
_cell.length_a   1.000
_cell.length_b   1.000
_cell.length_c   1.000
_cell.angle_alpha   90.00
_cell.angle_beta   90.00
_cell.angle_gamma   90.00
#
_symmetry.space_group_name_H-M   'P 1'
#
loop_
_entity.id
_entity.type
_entity.pdbx_description
1 polymer ?
#
loop_
_entity_poly.entity_id
_entity_poly.type
_entity_poly.pdbx_seq_one_letter_code
_entity_poly.pdbx_strand_id
1 'polypeptide(L)'
;MTVVGLAATGQEGLEQYRLHGPDVTLMDLKMPVLGGVEAIWIIRAEFPSAKIIVVSTYEGDEDIYRALEAGAVTYLLKDTLAERMVGIIREVAAGARPMPPEVAQRLTGRMFQAALTNREVEVLHLVARGLRNKEIAAALNISDETVQGHVKNILAKLGVHDRTEAVTVAIRRGIVHLN
;
A
#
# COMPACT_ATOMS: atom_id res chain seq x y z
N MET A 1 -25.66 9.44 8.28
CA MET A 1 -24.36 9.49 7.62
C MET A 1 -24.52 10.35 6.37
N THR A 2 -23.69 11.39 6.21
CA THR A 2 -23.76 12.35 5.10
C THR A 2 -22.39 12.42 4.46
N VAL A 3 -22.34 12.44 3.14
CA VAL A 3 -21.09 12.67 2.39
C VAL A 3 -20.84 14.18 2.39
N VAL A 4 -19.70 14.61 2.93
CA VAL A 4 -19.33 16.03 3.08
C VAL A 4 -18.32 16.49 2.03
N GLY A 5 -17.66 15.58 1.33
CA GLY A 5 -16.70 15.87 0.27
C GLY A 5 -16.41 14.65 -0.59
N LEU A 6 -16.01 14.90 -1.83
CA LEU A 6 -15.52 13.90 -2.77
C LEU A 6 -14.20 14.40 -3.38
N ALA A 7 -13.28 13.49 -3.66
CA ALA A 7 -11.99 13.80 -4.27
C ALA A 7 -11.61 12.69 -5.26
N ALA A 8 -11.02 13.07 -6.39
CA ALA A 8 -10.52 12.15 -7.42
C ALA A 8 -9.01 11.90 -7.29
N THR A 9 -8.31 12.69 -6.50
CA THR A 9 -6.86 12.60 -6.27
C THR A 9 -6.55 12.66 -4.78
N GLY A 10 -5.40 12.15 -4.36
CA GLY A 10 -4.96 12.29 -2.97
C GLY A 10 -4.75 13.73 -2.55
N GLN A 11 -4.33 14.61 -3.47
CA GLN A 11 -4.17 16.04 -3.23
C GLN A 11 -5.52 16.71 -2.93
N GLU A 12 -6.53 16.47 -3.77
CA GLU A 12 -7.90 16.94 -3.50
C GLU A 12 -8.45 16.36 -2.20
N GLY A 13 -8.17 15.09 -1.91
CA GLY A 13 -8.57 14.44 -0.66
C GLY A 13 -8.02 15.14 0.58
N LEU A 14 -6.76 15.58 0.53
CA LEU A 14 -6.14 16.36 1.60
C LEU A 14 -6.81 17.73 1.75
N GLU A 15 -7.11 18.43 0.65
CA GLU A 15 -7.79 19.72 0.65
C GLU A 15 -9.22 19.60 1.21
N GLN A 16 -9.97 18.58 0.78
CA GLN A 16 -11.30 18.29 1.32
C GLN A 16 -11.27 17.93 2.80
N TYR A 17 -10.25 17.19 3.23
CA TYR A 17 -10.09 16.87 4.65
C TYR A 17 -9.87 18.14 5.49
N ARG A 18 -8.98 19.04 5.06
CA ARG A 18 -8.71 20.33 5.74
C ARG A 18 -9.94 21.22 5.81
N LEU A 19 -10.75 21.21 4.74
CA LEU A 19 -11.95 22.07 4.65
C LEU A 19 -13.10 21.57 5.54
N HIS A 20 -13.32 20.26 5.57
CA HIS A 20 -14.55 19.69 6.17
C HIS A 20 -14.33 18.95 7.50
N GLY A 21 -13.12 18.51 7.82
CA GLY A 21 -12.82 17.74 9.02
C GLY A 21 -13.75 16.53 9.20
N PRO A 22 -13.86 15.59 8.25
CA PRO A 22 -14.85 14.52 8.28
C PRO A 22 -14.64 13.58 9.48
N ASP A 23 -15.71 13.01 10.02
CA ASP A 23 -15.64 12.00 11.07
C ASP A 23 -14.92 10.73 10.62
N VAL A 24 -15.08 10.35 9.34
CA VAL A 24 -14.43 9.21 8.69
C VAL A 24 -14.12 9.55 7.24
N THR A 25 -12.95 9.17 6.77
CA THR A 25 -12.55 9.27 5.36
C THR A 25 -12.41 7.88 4.76
N LEU A 26 -13.02 7.64 3.60
CA LEU A 26 -12.74 6.49 2.76
C LEU A 26 -11.65 6.87 1.75
N MET A 27 -10.56 6.11 1.70
CA MET A 27 -9.38 6.42 0.90
C MET A 27 -9.05 5.25 -0.03
N ASP A 28 -9.02 5.49 -1.34
CA ASP A 28 -8.42 4.54 -2.27
C ASP A 28 -6.90 4.65 -2.21
N LEU A 29 -6.20 3.55 -2.46
CA LEU A 29 -4.74 3.57 -2.57
C LEU A 29 -4.28 4.07 -3.95
N LYS A 30 -5.01 3.70 -5.00
CA LYS A 30 -4.65 4.07 -6.37
C LYS A 30 -5.33 5.36 -6.79
N MET A 31 -4.64 6.46 -6.57
CA MET A 31 -5.08 7.78 -7.01
C MET A 31 -3.95 8.47 -7.78
N PRO A 32 -4.29 9.27 -8.81
CA PRO A 32 -3.30 10.07 -9.53
C PRO A 32 -2.76 11.21 -8.67
N VAL A 33 -1.63 11.78 -9.05
CA VAL A 33 -0.92 12.93 -8.46
C VAL A 33 -0.31 12.60 -7.10
N LEU A 34 -1.13 12.28 -6.10
CA LEU A 34 -0.72 11.84 -4.75
C LEU A 34 -1.41 10.52 -4.43
N GLY A 35 -0.63 9.48 -4.15
CA GLY A 35 -1.15 8.16 -3.79
C GLY A 35 -1.86 8.15 -2.44
N GLY A 36 -2.73 7.13 -2.23
CA GLY A 36 -3.50 7.03 -1.00
C GLY A 36 -2.65 6.86 0.25
N VAL A 37 -1.56 6.09 0.19
CA VAL A 37 -0.66 5.89 1.34
C VAL A 37 -0.01 7.20 1.76
N GLU A 38 0.52 7.98 0.80
CA GLU A 38 1.11 9.28 1.05
C GLU A 38 0.09 10.28 1.59
N ALA A 39 -1.14 10.28 1.03
CA ALA A 39 -2.23 11.14 1.49
C ALA A 39 -2.61 10.80 2.95
N ILE A 40 -2.71 9.52 3.31
CA ILE A 40 -2.95 9.04 4.68
C ILE A 40 -1.86 9.56 5.61
N TRP A 41 -0.60 9.40 5.22
CA TRP A 41 0.53 9.82 6.04
C TRP A 41 0.50 11.33 6.32
N ILE A 42 0.24 12.17 5.29
CA ILE A 42 0.14 13.63 5.43
C ILE A 42 -1.05 14.01 6.32
N ILE A 43 -2.24 13.44 6.07
CA ILE A 43 -3.43 13.72 6.88
C ILE A 43 -3.17 13.34 8.34
N ARG A 44 -2.57 12.19 8.61
CA ARG A 44 -2.28 11.73 9.97
C ARG A 44 -1.21 12.57 10.68
N ALA A 45 -0.25 13.11 9.94
CA ALA A 45 0.76 14.02 10.48
C ALA A 45 0.12 15.36 10.90
N GLU A 46 -0.82 15.90 10.10
CA GLU A 46 -1.53 17.16 10.40
C GLU A 46 -2.68 16.96 11.40
N PHE A 47 -3.39 15.84 11.30
CA PHE A 47 -4.57 15.49 12.10
C PHE A 47 -4.41 14.13 12.77
N PRO A 48 -3.72 14.04 13.92
CA PRO A 48 -3.42 12.76 14.58
C PRO A 48 -4.64 11.92 14.96
N SER A 49 -5.82 12.50 15.08
CA SER A 49 -7.08 11.81 15.37
C SER A 49 -7.88 11.39 14.12
N ALA A 50 -7.38 11.66 12.91
CA ALA A 50 -8.05 11.33 11.66
C ALA A 50 -8.40 9.84 11.58
N LYS A 51 -9.64 9.52 11.24
CA LYS A 51 -10.15 8.16 11.07
C LYS A 51 -10.25 7.86 9.58
N ILE A 52 -9.28 7.11 9.07
CA ILE A 52 -9.18 6.81 7.65
C ILE A 52 -9.37 5.31 7.45
N ILE A 53 -10.32 4.93 6.61
CA ILE A 53 -10.58 3.57 6.15
C ILE A 53 -10.07 3.47 4.73
N VAL A 54 -9.16 2.55 4.47
CA VAL A 54 -8.74 2.26 3.09
C VAL A 54 -9.79 1.37 2.42
N VAL A 55 -10.14 1.70 1.17
CA VAL A 55 -11.03 0.90 0.33
C VAL A 55 -10.33 0.68 -1.01
N SER A 56 -9.86 -0.52 -1.28
CA SER A 56 -9.02 -0.80 -2.45
C SER A 56 -9.35 -2.14 -3.11
N THR A 57 -9.00 -2.27 -4.38
CA THR A 57 -9.00 -3.55 -5.11
C THR A 57 -7.74 -4.36 -4.84
N TYR A 58 -6.72 -3.75 -4.23
CA TYR A 58 -5.47 -4.44 -3.93
C TYR A 58 -5.60 -5.31 -2.69
N GLU A 59 -5.17 -6.56 -2.84
CA GLU A 59 -5.23 -7.59 -1.81
C GLU A 59 -3.84 -7.97 -1.28
N GLY A 60 -2.78 -7.31 -1.75
CA GLY A 60 -1.41 -7.58 -1.35
C GLY A 60 -1.18 -7.32 0.14
N ASP A 61 -0.44 -8.21 0.79
CA ASP A 61 -0.07 -8.09 2.20
C ASP A 61 0.77 -6.82 2.46
N GLU A 62 1.57 -6.41 1.49
CA GLU A 62 2.39 -5.20 1.56
C GLU A 62 1.57 -3.93 1.43
N ASP A 63 0.56 -3.88 0.54
CA ASP A 63 -0.35 -2.75 0.42
C ASP A 63 -1.14 -2.51 1.71
N ILE A 64 -1.68 -3.59 2.28
CA ILE A 64 -2.40 -3.56 3.55
C ILE A 64 -1.49 -3.04 4.66
N TYR A 65 -0.27 -3.59 4.76
CA TYR A 65 0.68 -3.20 5.78
C TYR A 65 1.05 -1.72 5.68
N ARG A 66 1.43 -1.23 4.50
CA ARG A 66 1.80 0.17 4.29
C ARG A 66 0.67 1.13 4.61
N ALA A 67 -0.56 0.79 4.25
CA ALA A 67 -1.72 1.61 4.56
C ALA A 67 -1.96 1.74 6.07
N LEU A 68 -1.86 0.63 6.82
CA LEU A 68 -2.01 0.64 8.28
C LEU A 68 -0.83 1.32 8.97
N GLU A 69 0.40 1.13 8.48
CA GLU A 69 1.61 1.80 8.97
C GLU A 69 1.52 3.33 8.76
N ALA A 70 0.97 3.78 7.64
CA ALA A 70 0.70 5.19 7.37
C ALA A 70 -0.36 5.80 8.31
N GLY A 71 -1.13 4.96 9.01
CA GLY A 71 -2.09 5.38 10.03
C GLY A 71 -3.55 5.16 9.67
N ALA A 72 -3.86 4.35 8.64
CA ALA A 72 -5.22 3.92 8.41
C ALA A 72 -5.76 3.12 9.62
N VAL A 73 -7.05 3.31 9.94
CA VAL A 73 -7.72 2.61 11.04
C VAL A 73 -7.99 1.16 10.67
N THR A 74 -8.40 0.92 9.44
CA THR A 74 -8.68 -0.40 8.87
C THR A 74 -8.60 -0.38 7.35
N TYR A 75 -8.71 -1.56 6.77
CA TYR A 75 -8.63 -1.81 5.33
C TYR A 75 -9.84 -2.62 4.88
N LEU A 76 -10.46 -2.24 3.78
CA LEU A 76 -11.57 -2.93 3.15
C LEU A 76 -11.24 -3.21 1.68
N LEU A 77 -11.65 -4.37 1.19
CA LEU A 77 -11.64 -4.66 -0.22
C LEU A 77 -12.88 -4.02 -0.90
N LYS A 78 -12.74 -3.55 -2.15
CA LYS A 78 -13.83 -2.91 -2.90
C LYS A 78 -15.01 -3.86 -3.21
N ASP A 79 -14.80 -5.17 -3.11
CA ASP A 79 -15.85 -6.19 -3.22
C ASP A 79 -16.61 -6.42 -1.90
N THR A 80 -16.24 -5.71 -0.83
CA THR A 80 -16.96 -5.76 0.45
C THR A 80 -18.41 -5.33 0.25
N LEU A 81 -19.36 -6.14 0.72
CA LEU A 81 -20.80 -5.83 0.66
C LEU A 81 -21.11 -4.47 1.28
N ALA A 82 -21.94 -3.67 0.62
CA ALA A 82 -22.26 -2.30 1.04
C ALA A 82 -22.76 -2.21 2.49
N GLU A 83 -23.57 -3.16 2.92
CA GLU A 83 -24.09 -3.22 4.30
C GLU A 83 -22.97 -3.39 5.33
N ARG A 84 -22.01 -4.27 5.04
CA ARG A 84 -20.83 -4.49 5.89
C ARG A 84 -19.94 -3.25 5.93
N MET A 85 -19.74 -2.59 4.79
CA MET A 85 -18.98 -1.34 4.71
C MET A 85 -19.62 -0.25 5.58
N VAL A 86 -20.94 -0.04 5.50
CA VAL A 86 -21.67 0.92 6.33
C VAL A 86 -21.53 0.58 7.81
N GLY A 87 -21.59 -0.70 8.18
CA GLY A 87 -21.35 -1.16 9.55
C GLY A 87 -19.98 -0.74 10.07
N ILE A 88 -18.94 -1.03 9.31
CA ILE A 88 -17.54 -0.71 9.64
C ILE A 88 -17.33 0.81 9.74
N ILE A 89 -17.92 1.60 8.83
CA ILE A 89 -17.85 3.07 8.92
C ILE A 89 -18.41 3.58 10.24
N ARG A 90 -19.56 3.04 10.69
CA ARG A 90 -20.18 3.43 11.98
C ARG A 90 -19.33 3.01 13.17
N GLU A 91 -18.75 1.82 13.16
CA GLU A 91 -17.83 1.34 14.20
C GLU A 91 -16.60 2.24 14.31
N VAL A 92 -15.98 2.58 13.18
CA VAL A 92 -14.81 3.49 13.12
C VAL A 92 -15.20 4.90 13.58
N ALA A 93 -16.37 5.41 13.17
CA ALA A 93 -16.86 6.70 13.66
C ALA A 93 -17.01 6.70 15.19
N ALA A 94 -17.48 5.60 15.77
CA ALA A 94 -17.59 5.40 17.22
C ALA A 94 -16.23 5.17 17.94
N GLY A 95 -15.12 5.12 17.19
CA GLY A 95 -13.76 4.96 17.75
C GLY A 95 -13.24 3.51 17.79
N ALA A 96 -14.00 2.54 17.28
CA ALA A 96 -13.52 1.17 17.14
C ALA A 96 -12.47 1.06 16.02
N ARG A 97 -11.67 -0.02 16.08
CA ARG A 97 -10.68 -0.39 15.05
C ARG A 97 -10.97 -1.81 14.56
N PRO A 98 -12.06 -1.98 13.79
CA PRO A 98 -12.40 -3.30 13.28
C PRO A 98 -11.31 -3.81 12.34
N MET A 99 -10.99 -5.09 12.45
CA MET A 99 -10.03 -5.74 11.56
C MET A 99 -10.75 -6.89 10.86
N PRO A 100 -11.08 -6.74 9.55
CA PRO A 100 -11.69 -7.83 8.79
C PRO A 100 -10.82 -9.08 8.81
N PRO A 101 -11.40 -10.30 8.96
CA PRO A 101 -10.63 -11.53 9.07
C PRO A 101 -9.68 -11.76 7.88
N GLU A 102 -10.11 -11.43 6.69
CA GLU A 102 -9.32 -11.52 5.45
C GLU A 102 -8.07 -10.63 5.48
N VAL A 103 -8.18 -9.44 6.05
CA VAL A 103 -7.06 -8.50 6.24
C VAL A 103 -6.11 -8.99 7.32
N ALA A 104 -6.65 -9.46 8.44
CA ALA A 104 -5.87 -10.03 9.55
C ALA A 104 -5.04 -11.24 9.09
N GLN A 105 -5.62 -12.12 8.28
CA GLN A 105 -4.94 -13.29 7.74
C GLN A 105 -3.74 -12.90 6.87
N ARG A 106 -3.88 -11.90 6.00
CA ARG A 106 -2.80 -11.42 5.12
C ARG A 106 -1.66 -10.79 5.92
N LEU A 107 -1.99 -9.98 6.92
CA LEU A 107 -0.98 -9.38 7.80
C LEU A 107 -0.19 -10.44 8.60
N THR A 108 -0.87 -11.48 9.09
CA THR A 108 -0.21 -12.58 9.78
C THR A 108 0.78 -13.29 8.85
N GLY A 109 0.40 -13.55 7.61
CA GLY A 109 1.30 -14.13 6.60
C GLY A 109 2.56 -13.29 6.36
N ARG A 110 2.42 -11.96 6.34
CA ARG A 110 3.55 -11.02 6.16
C ARG A 110 4.54 -11.05 7.32
N MET A 111 4.09 -11.24 8.55
CA MET A 111 4.97 -11.23 9.75
C MET A 111 6.06 -12.31 9.72
N PHE A 112 5.86 -13.38 8.96
CA PHE A 112 6.82 -14.48 8.80
C PHE A 112 7.73 -14.31 7.58
N GLN A 113 7.64 -13.19 6.85
CA GLN A 113 8.41 -12.98 5.62
C GLN A 113 9.50 -11.92 5.85
N ALA A 114 10.67 -12.15 5.24
CA ALA A 114 11.75 -11.18 5.30
C ALA A 114 11.37 -9.92 4.49
N ALA A 115 11.47 -8.76 5.13
CA ALA A 115 11.21 -7.49 4.47
C ALA A 115 12.32 -7.15 3.47
N LEU A 116 11.92 -6.64 2.30
CA LEU A 116 12.86 -6.04 1.36
C LEU A 116 13.29 -4.66 1.86
N THR A 117 14.55 -4.32 1.67
CA THR A 117 15.04 -2.96 1.89
C THR A 117 14.54 -2.02 0.79
N ASN A 118 14.54 -0.71 1.03
CA ASN A 118 14.15 0.28 0.02
C ASN A 118 14.94 0.09 -1.28
N ARG A 119 16.23 -0.20 -1.19
CA ARG A 119 17.09 -0.44 -2.36
C ARG A 119 16.71 -1.71 -3.12
N GLU A 120 16.35 -2.77 -2.44
CA GLU A 120 15.85 -4.00 -3.07
C GLU A 120 14.49 -3.78 -3.75
N VAL A 121 13.61 -2.95 -3.16
CA VAL A 121 12.34 -2.55 -3.78
C VAL A 121 12.58 -1.74 -5.05
N GLU A 122 13.50 -0.75 -5.04
CA GLU A 122 13.87 0.00 -6.24
C GLU A 122 14.39 -0.91 -7.36
N VAL A 123 15.30 -1.84 -7.04
CA VAL A 123 15.81 -2.81 -8.00
C VAL A 123 14.67 -3.68 -8.53
N LEU A 124 13.78 -4.16 -7.67
CA LEU A 124 12.66 -5.03 -8.05
C LEU A 124 11.65 -4.31 -8.97
N HIS A 125 11.41 -3.01 -8.77
CA HIS A 125 10.62 -2.19 -9.69
C HIS A 125 11.23 -2.16 -11.11
N LEU A 126 12.55 -1.99 -11.22
CA LEU A 126 13.23 -1.97 -12.52
C LEU A 126 13.27 -3.36 -13.16
N VAL A 127 13.43 -4.41 -12.34
CA VAL A 127 13.28 -5.80 -12.79
C VAL A 127 11.89 -6.05 -13.37
N ALA A 128 10.84 -5.60 -12.71
CA ALA A 128 9.45 -5.75 -13.16
C ALA A 128 9.14 -4.99 -14.46
N ARG A 129 9.89 -3.92 -14.74
CA ARG A 129 9.85 -3.19 -16.03
C ARG A 129 10.67 -3.89 -17.14
N GLY A 130 11.29 -5.04 -16.86
CA GLY A 130 12.04 -5.82 -17.82
C GLY A 130 13.50 -5.40 -18.04
N LEU A 131 14.05 -4.47 -17.25
CA LEU A 131 15.41 -3.99 -17.39
C LEU A 131 16.42 -5.11 -17.03
N ARG A 132 17.52 -5.20 -17.79
CA ARG A 132 18.67 -6.10 -17.49
C ARG A 132 19.56 -5.48 -16.41
N ASN A 133 20.40 -6.28 -15.76
CA ASN A 133 21.24 -5.79 -14.66
C ASN A 133 22.12 -4.58 -15.04
N LYS A 134 22.69 -4.55 -16.22
CA LYS A 134 23.47 -3.40 -16.73
C LYS A 134 22.64 -2.12 -16.85
N GLU A 135 21.38 -2.24 -17.29
CA GLU A 135 20.46 -1.11 -17.41
C GLU A 135 20.02 -0.61 -16.04
N ILE A 136 19.77 -1.53 -15.09
CA ILE A 136 19.48 -1.21 -13.69
C ILE A 136 20.69 -0.53 -13.02
N ALA A 137 21.89 -1.06 -13.25
CA ALA A 137 23.14 -0.49 -12.74
C ALA A 137 23.32 0.97 -13.19
N ALA A 138 23.10 1.22 -14.49
CA ALA A 138 23.14 2.57 -15.05
C ALA A 138 22.05 3.48 -14.46
N ALA A 139 20.80 3.00 -14.36
CA ALA A 139 19.67 3.76 -13.83
C ALA A 139 19.84 4.14 -12.34
N LEU A 140 20.48 3.28 -11.57
CA LEU A 140 20.67 3.46 -10.13
C LEU A 140 22.07 3.97 -9.75
N ASN A 141 22.94 4.21 -10.74
CA ASN A 141 24.34 4.63 -10.59
C ASN A 141 25.14 3.75 -9.62
N ILE A 142 25.10 2.41 -9.85
CA ILE A 142 25.82 1.39 -9.10
C ILE A 142 26.48 0.38 -10.05
N SER A 143 27.31 -0.53 -9.55
CA SER A 143 27.92 -1.57 -10.39
C SER A 143 26.93 -2.70 -10.74
N ASP A 144 27.18 -3.40 -11.84
CA ASP A 144 26.42 -4.59 -12.24
C ASP A 144 26.49 -5.70 -11.18
N GLU A 145 27.66 -5.88 -10.55
CA GLU A 145 27.84 -6.83 -9.44
C GLU A 145 26.95 -6.47 -8.23
N THR A 146 26.81 -5.17 -7.93
CA THR A 146 25.91 -4.71 -6.85
C THR A 146 24.47 -5.04 -7.17
N VAL A 147 24.03 -4.85 -8.42
CA VAL A 147 22.67 -5.25 -8.85
C VAL A 147 22.48 -6.76 -8.73
N GLN A 148 23.46 -7.56 -9.15
CA GLN A 148 23.42 -9.02 -8.99
C GLN A 148 23.26 -9.43 -7.53
N GLY A 149 23.99 -8.77 -6.63
CA GLY A 149 23.85 -8.96 -5.18
C GLY A 149 22.46 -8.65 -4.67
N HIS A 150 21.88 -7.52 -5.09
CA HIS A 150 20.49 -7.17 -4.73
C HIS A 150 19.49 -8.18 -5.28
N VAL A 151 19.61 -8.59 -6.55
CA VAL A 151 18.73 -9.60 -7.14
C VAL A 151 18.80 -10.92 -6.36
N LYS A 152 19.99 -11.40 -6.03
CA LYS A 152 20.17 -12.62 -5.23
C LYS A 152 19.48 -12.51 -3.87
N ASN A 153 19.64 -11.37 -3.18
CA ASN A 153 18.99 -11.13 -1.88
C ASN A 153 17.48 -11.06 -2.01
N ILE A 154 16.95 -10.42 -3.07
CA ILE A 154 15.52 -10.36 -3.36
C ILE A 154 14.95 -11.78 -3.52
N LEU A 155 15.59 -12.63 -4.36
CA LEU A 155 15.16 -14.01 -4.57
C LEU A 155 15.11 -14.78 -3.25
N ALA A 156 16.16 -14.67 -2.43
CA ALA A 156 16.23 -15.33 -1.13
C ALA A 156 15.14 -14.86 -0.17
N LYS A 157 14.89 -13.54 -0.10
CA LYS A 157 13.87 -12.95 0.79
C LYS A 157 12.45 -13.26 0.35
N LEU A 158 12.20 -13.35 -0.96
CA LEU A 158 10.89 -13.72 -1.50
C LEU A 158 10.68 -15.24 -1.52
N GLY A 159 11.72 -16.05 -1.27
CA GLY A 159 11.66 -17.52 -1.31
C GLY A 159 11.41 -18.07 -2.71
N VAL A 160 12.00 -17.45 -3.74
CA VAL A 160 11.80 -17.78 -5.15
C VAL A 160 13.12 -18.13 -5.84
N HIS A 161 13.05 -18.80 -6.99
CA HIS A 161 14.24 -19.34 -7.67
C HIS A 161 14.73 -18.48 -8.83
N ASP A 162 13.87 -17.69 -9.45
CA ASP A 162 14.21 -16.85 -10.59
C ASP A 162 13.54 -15.47 -10.56
N ARG A 163 14.00 -14.58 -11.47
CA ARG A 163 13.51 -13.19 -11.51
C ARG A 163 12.07 -13.07 -11.99
N THR A 164 11.57 -13.99 -12.79
CA THR A 164 10.18 -13.98 -13.28
C THR A 164 9.23 -14.33 -12.14
N GLU A 165 9.59 -15.35 -11.37
CA GLU A 165 8.87 -15.72 -10.17
C GLU A 165 8.88 -14.59 -9.13
N ALA A 166 10.04 -13.89 -8.98
CA ALA A 166 10.16 -12.74 -8.09
C ALA A 166 9.20 -11.61 -8.47
N VAL A 167 9.08 -11.29 -9.77
CA VAL A 167 8.13 -10.28 -10.26
C VAL A 167 6.69 -10.70 -9.99
N THR A 168 6.36 -11.97 -10.27
CA THR A 168 5.01 -12.51 -10.04
C THR A 168 4.62 -12.42 -8.56
N VAL A 169 5.52 -12.82 -7.65
CA VAL A 169 5.31 -12.73 -6.21
C VAL A 169 5.21 -11.27 -5.77
N ALA A 170 6.07 -10.39 -6.30
CA ALA A 170 6.06 -8.97 -5.95
C ALA A 170 4.75 -8.28 -6.32
N ILE A 171 4.20 -8.58 -7.50
CA ILE A 171 2.89 -8.05 -7.94
C ILE A 171 1.78 -8.57 -7.03
N ARG A 172 1.73 -9.88 -6.79
CA ARG A 172 0.71 -10.51 -5.93
C ARG A 172 0.72 -9.95 -4.50
N ARG A 173 1.90 -9.63 -3.98
CA ARG A 173 2.07 -9.06 -2.64
C ARG A 173 1.85 -7.55 -2.56
N GLY A 174 1.69 -6.86 -3.68
CA GLY A 174 1.59 -5.40 -3.72
C GLY A 174 2.91 -4.67 -3.46
N ILE A 175 4.05 -5.37 -3.59
CA ILE A 175 5.38 -4.73 -3.49
C ILE A 175 5.65 -3.86 -4.72
N VAL A 176 5.18 -4.34 -5.88
CA VAL A 176 5.31 -3.68 -7.18
C VAL A 176 3.96 -3.65 -7.87
N HIS A 177 3.60 -2.49 -8.42
CA HIS A 177 2.44 -2.32 -9.29
C HIS A 177 2.90 -2.02 -10.71
N LEU A 178 2.34 -2.72 -11.70
CA LEU A 178 2.52 -2.41 -13.12
C LEU A 178 1.43 -1.40 -13.52
N ASN A 179 1.84 -0.22 -13.93
CA ASN A 179 0.97 0.83 -14.46
C ASN A 179 0.69 0.61 -15.94
#